data_ebaf2666bbcdb199e77d194069ef4ff7
#
_entry.id   ebaf2666bbcdb199e77d194069ef4ff7
#
_cell.length_a   1.000
_cell.length_b   1.000
_cell.length_c   1.000
_cell.angle_alpha   90.00
_cell.angle_beta   90.00
_cell.angle_gamma   90.00
#
_symmetry.space_group_name_H-M   'P 1'
#
loop_
_entity.id
_entity.type
_entity.pdbx_description
1 polymer ?
#
loop_
_entity_poly.entity_id
_entity_poly.type
_entity_poly.pdbx_seq_one_letter_code
_entity_poly.pdbx_strand_id
1 'polypeptide(L)'
;VAMVGYGAARYALASGNRNEAEKLWPLIEWCLEYCHRQLNVDGVVKSDSDELENRFPAGKANLCTSSLYYDALISAAYLGKALKKEHKQIKSYQDRAAELYKNIDVYFARNVEGYDTYRYYDGNTVLRSWICIPLTMGIYEQAKGTVEALFSDKLWMENGLLTQSGTSTYWDRSTLYAFRGAYSCGARDIATEYLDKYSATRLLGDHVPYAVEAWPEGNQRHLSTESALYCRIMTEGLFGIRPIALDAFVMTPQLPESWNMMSLKRVCAFGSIFDIEVKRDKDNKLSVLIKKDHKLSLIHI
;
A
#
# COMPACT_ATOMS: atom_id res chain seq x y z
N VAL A 1 3.07 -15.96 -1.95
CA VAL A 1 1.70 -16.25 -2.37
C VAL A 1 0.77 -15.07 -2.11
N ALA A 2 0.70 -14.50 -0.88
CA ALA A 2 -0.16 -13.36 -0.55
C ALA A 2 0.10 -12.15 -1.47
N MET A 3 1.37 -11.79 -1.72
CA MET A 3 1.77 -10.71 -2.63
C MET A 3 1.25 -10.94 -4.06
N VAL A 4 1.32 -12.18 -4.55
CA VAL A 4 0.83 -12.52 -5.89
C VAL A 4 -0.68 -12.35 -5.97
N GLY A 5 -1.43 -12.86 -4.98
CA GLY A 5 -2.89 -12.69 -4.92
C GLY A 5 -3.31 -11.22 -4.86
N TYR A 6 -2.66 -10.44 -4.00
CA TYR A 6 -2.85 -8.99 -3.89
C TYR A 6 -2.56 -8.27 -5.21
N GLY A 7 -1.37 -8.50 -5.77
CA GLY A 7 -0.93 -7.82 -6.99
C GLY A 7 -1.80 -8.16 -8.21
N ALA A 8 -2.11 -9.44 -8.40
CA ALA A 8 -2.96 -9.90 -9.51
C ALA A 8 -4.37 -9.33 -9.44
N ALA A 9 -5.01 -9.32 -8.25
CA ALA A 9 -6.35 -8.78 -8.08
C ALA A 9 -6.40 -7.26 -8.32
N ARG A 10 -5.42 -6.51 -7.78
CA ARG A 10 -5.30 -5.07 -7.98
C ARG A 10 -5.03 -4.70 -9.44
N TYR A 11 -4.10 -5.43 -10.08
CA TYR A 11 -3.81 -5.23 -11.50
C TYR A 11 -5.03 -5.50 -12.37
N ALA A 12 -5.72 -6.63 -12.17
CA ALA A 12 -6.91 -6.98 -12.94
C ALA A 12 -8.00 -5.90 -12.87
N LEU A 13 -8.26 -5.36 -11.67
CA LEU A 13 -9.20 -4.25 -11.48
C LEU A 13 -8.73 -2.98 -12.18
N ALA A 14 -7.47 -2.58 -11.97
CA ALA A 14 -6.94 -1.32 -12.49
C ALA A 14 -6.77 -1.33 -14.02
N SER A 15 -6.44 -2.47 -14.63
CA SER A 15 -6.34 -2.59 -16.09
C SER A 15 -7.68 -2.35 -16.80
N GLY A 16 -8.79 -2.76 -16.16
CA GLY A 16 -10.11 -2.70 -16.75
C GLY A 16 -10.35 -3.71 -17.88
N ASN A 17 -9.37 -4.61 -18.11
CA ASN A 17 -9.45 -5.63 -19.15
C ASN A 17 -10.12 -6.91 -18.62
N ARG A 18 -11.40 -7.12 -19.01
CA ARG A 18 -12.17 -8.29 -18.56
C ARG A 18 -11.51 -9.62 -18.95
N ASN A 19 -10.95 -9.73 -20.16
CA ASN A 19 -10.35 -10.98 -20.62
C ASN A 19 -9.09 -11.34 -19.83
N GLU A 20 -8.26 -10.37 -19.49
CA GLU A 20 -7.11 -10.57 -18.60
C GLU A 20 -7.56 -10.91 -17.19
N ALA A 21 -8.54 -10.22 -16.66
CA ALA A 21 -9.12 -10.46 -15.35
C ALA A 21 -9.66 -11.90 -15.21
N GLU A 22 -10.38 -12.41 -16.24
CA GLU A 22 -10.85 -13.81 -16.27
C GLU A 22 -9.68 -14.81 -16.28
N LYS A 23 -8.60 -14.53 -17.02
CA LYS A 23 -7.42 -15.38 -17.05
C LYS A 23 -6.65 -15.40 -15.72
N LEU A 24 -6.63 -14.27 -14.99
CA LEU A 24 -5.97 -14.16 -13.70
C LEU A 24 -6.81 -14.72 -12.54
N TRP A 25 -8.12 -14.83 -12.72
CA TRP A 25 -9.02 -15.26 -11.64
C TRP A 25 -8.63 -16.60 -11.01
N PRO A 26 -8.33 -17.68 -11.74
CA PRO A 26 -7.91 -18.94 -11.13
C PRO A 26 -6.64 -18.83 -10.26
N LEU A 27 -5.68 -18.00 -10.68
CA LEU A 27 -4.47 -17.73 -9.89
C LEU A 27 -4.82 -17.00 -8.59
N ILE A 28 -5.71 -16.00 -8.66
CA ILE A 28 -6.15 -15.25 -7.49
C ILE A 28 -6.86 -16.19 -6.52
N GLU A 29 -7.81 -16.99 -6.98
CA GLU A 29 -8.50 -17.99 -6.16
C GLU A 29 -7.51 -18.95 -5.47
N TRP A 30 -6.56 -19.48 -6.22
CA TRP A 30 -5.53 -20.37 -5.68
C TRP A 30 -4.72 -19.71 -4.58
N CYS A 31 -4.29 -18.45 -4.79
CA CYS A 31 -3.55 -17.68 -3.78
C CYS A 31 -4.36 -17.48 -2.51
N LEU A 32 -5.64 -17.10 -2.63
CA LEU A 32 -6.52 -16.87 -1.49
C LEU A 32 -6.79 -18.15 -0.70
N GLU A 33 -7.05 -19.26 -1.37
CA GLU A 33 -7.27 -20.54 -0.72
C GLU A 33 -6.00 -21.10 -0.10
N TYR A 34 -4.84 -20.87 -0.71
CA TYR A 34 -3.56 -21.21 -0.09
C TYR A 34 -3.37 -20.46 1.22
N CYS A 35 -3.51 -19.13 1.22
CA CYS A 35 -3.37 -18.32 2.44
C CYS A 35 -4.39 -18.71 3.51
N HIS A 36 -5.63 -19.01 3.11
CA HIS A 36 -6.67 -19.48 4.03
C HIS A 36 -6.28 -20.76 4.76
N ARG A 37 -5.73 -21.75 4.04
CA ARG A 37 -5.24 -23.00 4.65
C ARG A 37 -4.01 -22.81 5.54
N GLN A 38 -3.32 -21.67 5.40
CA GLN A 38 -2.16 -21.32 6.23
C GLN A 38 -2.52 -20.52 7.48
N LEU A 39 -3.80 -20.24 7.75
CA LEU A 39 -4.17 -19.58 9.01
C LEU A 39 -3.74 -20.43 10.21
N ASN A 40 -3.18 -19.76 11.23
CA ASN A 40 -2.89 -20.35 12.52
C ASN A 40 -4.12 -20.30 13.44
N VAL A 41 -3.97 -20.72 14.69
CA VAL A 41 -5.06 -20.72 15.68
C VAL A 41 -5.54 -19.31 16.04
N ASP A 42 -4.70 -18.29 15.85
CA ASP A 42 -5.02 -16.88 16.07
C ASP A 42 -5.64 -16.21 14.84
N GLY A 43 -5.85 -16.96 13.75
CA GLY A 43 -6.47 -16.48 12.52
C GLY A 43 -5.60 -15.55 11.67
N VAL A 44 -4.27 -15.59 11.82
CA VAL A 44 -3.30 -14.90 10.98
C VAL A 44 -2.50 -15.88 10.12
N VAL A 45 -1.94 -15.44 8.99
CA VAL A 45 -1.31 -16.33 8.02
C VAL A 45 0.07 -16.78 8.50
N LYS A 46 0.27 -18.10 8.61
CA LYS A 46 1.60 -18.69 8.84
C LYS A 46 2.52 -18.38 7.67
N SER A 47 3.69 -17.84 7.97
CA SER A 47 4.76 -17.58 7.02
C SER A 47 6.07 -17.44 7.77
N ASP A 48 7.06 -18.19 7.36
CA ASP A 48 8.42 -18.19 7.92
C ASP A 48 9.39 -17.34 7.07
N SER A 49 8.88 -16.72 6.01
CA SER A 49 9.64 -15.83 5.14
C SER A 49 8.81 -14.61 4.75
N ASP A 50 9.50 -13.56 4.33
CA ASP A 50 8.94 -12.34 3.77
C ASP A 50 9.77 -11.86 2.56
N GLU A 51 9.52 -10.66 2.10
CA GLU A 51 10.24 -10.05 0.98
C GLU A 51 11.70 -9.71 1.28
N LEU A 52 12.13 -9.78 2.55
CA LEU A 52 13.52 -9.58 2.95
C LEU A 52 14.37 -10.85 2.79
N GLU A 53 13.81 -11.91 2.22
CA GLU A 53 14.54 -13.11 1.80
C GLU A 53 15.40 -13.72 2.92
N ASN A 54 14.83 -13.77 4.15
CA ASN A 54 15.51 -14.26 5.36
C ASN A 54 16.71 -13.40 5.84
N ARG A 55 16.88 -12.19 5.36
CA ARG A 55 17.89 -11.26 5.90
C ARG A 55 17.60 -10.86 7.34
N PHE A 56 16.34 -10.84 7.72
CA PHE A 56 15.85 -10.63 9.08
C PHE A 56 14.84 -11.73 9.45
N PRO A 57 14.69 -12.04 10.75
CA PRO A 57 13.68 -12.99 11.19
C PRO A 57 12.27 -12.56 10.76
N ALA A 58 11.51 -13.49 10.18
CA ALA A 58 10.11 -13.29 9.79
C ALA A 58 9.09 -13.92 10.76
N GLY A 59 9.58 -14.71 11.73
CA GLY A 59 8.73 -15.44 12.68
C GLY A 59 7.99 -16.62 12.03
N LYS A 60 6.97 -17.12 12.70
CA LYS A 60 6.08 -18.20 12.19
C LYS A 60 4.83 -17.65 11.50
N ALA A 61 4.51 -16.40 11.74
CA ALA A 61 3.48 -15.61 11.10
C ALA A 61 3.95 -14.16 11.14
N ASN A 62 3.85 -13.44 10.02
CA ASN A 62 4.30 -12.05 9.94
C ASN A 62 3.20 -11.09 9.46
N LEU A 63 3.36 -9.84 9.86
CA LEU A 63 2.44 -8.74 9.60
C LEU A 63 2.25 -8.51 8.10
N CYS A 64 3.33 -8.56 7.33
CA CYS A 64 3.29 -8.32 5.88
C CYS A 64 2.39 -9.32 5.16
N THR A 65 2.60 -10.63 5.37
CA THR A 65 1.83 -11.68 4.71
C THR A 65 0.34 -11.59 5.05
N SER A 66 0.00 -11.36 6.32
CA SER A 66 -1.40 -11.26 6.76
C SER A 66 -2.08 -10.01 6.19
N SER A 67 -1.40 -8.86 6.18
CA SER A 67 -1.94 -7.61 5.62
C SER A 67 -2.15 -7.68 4.10
N LEU A 68 -1.23 -8.30 3.37
CA LEU A 68 -1.36 -8.52 1.93
C LEU A 68 -2.52 -9.48 1.61
N TYR A 69 -2.70 -10.52 2.42
CA TYR A 69 -3.82 -11.43 2.26
C TYR A 69 -5.16 -10.72 2.51
N TYR A 70 -5.22 -9.83 3.50
CA TYR A 70 -6.41 -9.00 3.75
C TYR A 70 -6.82 -8.19 2.50
N ASP A 71 -5.89 -7.43 1.91
CA ASP A 71 -6.24 -6.62 0.72
C ASP A 71 -6.50 -7.49 -0.51
N ALA A 72 -5.85 -8.65 -0.63
CA ALA A 72 -6.15 -9.62 -1.68
C ALA A 72 -7.61 -10.10 -1.61
N LEU A 73 -8.13 -10.40 -0.42
CA LEU A 73 -9.53 -10.79 -0.20
C LEU A 73 -10.50 -9.66 -0.60
N ILE A 74 -10.23 -8.42 -0.16
CA ILE A 74 -11.06 -7.25 -0.51
C ILE A 74 -11.06 -7.01 -2.01
N SER A 75 -9.87 -7.01 -2.63
CA SER A 75 -9.72 -6.78 -4.06
C SER A 75 -10.36 -7.89 -4.90
N ALA A 76 -10.23 -9.15 -4.47
CA ALA A 76 -10.89 -10.29 -5.12
C ALA A 76 -12.42 -10.25 -4.97
N ALA A 77 -12.95 -9.75 -3.85
CA ALA A 77 -14.39 -9.56 -3.70
C ALA A 77 -14.94 -8.52 -4.68
N TYR A 78 -14.23 -7.41 -4.89
CA TYR A 78 -14.58 -6.42 -5.93
C TYR A 78 -14.47 -7.01 -7.34
N LEU A 79 -13.36 -7.70 -7.62
CA LEU A 79 -13.13 -8.32 -8.91
C LEU A 79 -14.18 -9.40 -9.22
N GLY A 80 -14.51 -10.24 -8.24
CA GLY A 80 -15.53 -11.28 -8.36
C GLY A 80 -16.90 -10.71 -8.70
N LYS A 81 -17.29 -9.58 -8.09
CA LYS A 81 -18.51 -8.84 -8.47
C LYS A 81 -18.45 -8.39 -9.92
N ALA A 82 -17.35 -7.78 -10.35
CA ALA A 82 -17.17 -7.30 -11.72
C ALA A 82 -17.19 -8.43 -12.74
N LEU A 83 -16.67 -9.60 -12.39
CA LEU A 83 -16.67 -10.82 -13.21
C LEU A 83 -17.95 -11.65 -13.10
N LYS A 84 -18.90 -11.25 -12.24
CA LYS A 84 -20.17 -11.96 -11.98
C LYS A 84 -19.95 -13.38 -11.45
N LYS A 85 -18.97 -13.56 -10.57
CA LYS A 85 -18.75 -14.82 -9.86
C LYS A 85 -19.85 -15.08 -8.83
N GLU A 86 -19.91 -16.28 -8.27
CA GLU A 86 -20.94 -16.69 -7.33
C GLU A 86 -21.00 -15.78 -6.10
N HIS A 87 -22.20 -15.35 -5.73
CA HIS A 87 -22.40 -14.47 -4.57
C HIS A 87 -21.88 -15.07 -3.27
N LYS A 88 -22.03 -16.38 -3.08
CA LYS A 88 -21.51 -17.10 -1.91
C LYS A 88 -19.99 -16.99 -1.79
N GLN A 89 -19.27 -17.09 -2.89
CA GLN A 89 -17.82 -16.96 -2.93
C GLN A 89 -17.39 -15.53 -2.57
N ILE A 90 -18.02 -14.53 -3.21
CA ILE A 90 -17.75 -13.11 -2.93
C ILE A 90 -17.99 -12.79 -1.46
N LYS A 91 -19.12 -13.26 -0.90
CA LYS A 91 -19.45 -13.06 0.52
C LYS A 91 -18.42 -13.73 1.43
N SER A 92 -17.97 -14.94 1.11
CA SER A 92 -16.92 -15.63 1.85
C SER A 92 -15.62 -14.83 1.91
N TYR A 93 -15.19 -14.21 0.80
CA TYR A 93 -14.00 -13.35 0.80
C TYR A 93 -14.17 -12.10 1.68
N GLN A 94 -15.35 -11.48 1.65
CA GLN A 94 -15.67 -10.33 2.51
C GLN A 94 -15.66 -10.70 4.00
N ASP A 95 -16.24 -11.84 4.37
CA ASP A 95 -16.30 -12.30 5.75
C ASP A 95 -14.90 -12.66 6.27
N ARG A 96 -14.11 -13.39 5.47
CA ARG A 96 -12.71 -13.71 5.80
C ARG A 96 -11.87 -12.43 5.96
N ALA A 97 -12.07 -11.43 5.12
CA ALA A 97 -11.37 -10.16 5.24
C ALA A 97 -11.74 -9.44 6.55
N ALA A 98 -13.03 -9.38 6.90
CA ALA A 98 -13.50 -8.74 8.11
C ALA A 98 -12.98 -9.43 9.39
N GLU A 99 -12.85 -10.75 9.37
CA GLU A 99 -12.27 -11.52 10.46
C GLU A 99 -10.76 -11.29 10.56
N LEU A 100 -10.05 -11.41 9.44
CA LEU A 100 -8.60 -11.22 9.38
C LEU A 100 -8.18 -9.80 9.81
N TYR A 101 -8.96 -8.78 9.49
CA TYR A 101 -8.74 -7.40 9.92
C TYR A 101 -8.63 -7.30 11.44
N LYS A 102 -9.58 -7.90 12.16
CA LYS A 102 -9.59 -7.95 13.63
C LYS A 102 -8.42 -8.75 14.19
N ASN A 103 -8.15 -9.92 13.57
CA ASN A 103 -7.10 -10.82 14.02
C ASN A 103 -5.70 -10.20 13.84
N ILE A 104 -5.49 -9.41 12.79
CA ILE A 104 -4.24 -8.66 12.58
C ILE A 104 -3.99 -7.70 13.74
N ASP A 105 -4.98 -6.92 14.13
CA ASP A 105 -4.82 -5.99 15.25
C ASP A 105 -4.57 -6.72 16.56
N VAL A 106 -5.39 -7.70 16.90
CA VAL A 106 -5.27 -8.49 18.14
C VAL A 106 -3.90 -9.16 18.24
N TYR A 107 -3.40 -9.72 17.15
CA TYR A 107 -2.17 -10.51 17.16
C TYR A 107 -0.90 -9.63 17.10
N PHE A 108 -0.89 -8.59 16.27
CA PHE A 108 0.31 -7.82 16.00
C PHE A 108 0.39 -6.48 16.74
N ALA A 109 -0.75 -5.84 17.15
CA ALA A 109 -0.70 -4.54 17.82
C ALA A 109 0.04 -4.65 19.16
N ARG A 110 1.07 -3.83 19.35
CA ARG A 110 1.91 -3.81 20.57
C ARG A 110 2.60 -2.45 20.69
N ASN A 111 3.04 -2.14 21.89
CA ASN A 111 4.05 -1.10 22.06
C ASN A 111 5.42 -1.68 21.68
N VAL A 112 6.07 -1.07 20.70
CA VAL A 112 7.40 -1.46 20.21
C VAL A 112 8.31 -0.24 20.31
N GLU A 113 9.36 -0.32 21.11
CA GLU A 113 10.34 0.75 21.35
C GLU A 113 9.70 2.12 21.72
N GLY A 114 8.56 2.11 22.39
CA GLY A 114 7.85 3.30 22.87
C GLY A 114 6.70 3.78 21.97
N TYR A 115 6.46 3.14 20.83
CA TYR A 115 5.38 3.47 19.90
C TYR A 115 4.26 2.43 19.95
N ASP A 116 3.01 2.88 20.03
CA ASP A 116 1.84 2.02 19.91
C ASP A 116 1.58 1.75 18.43
N THR A 117 2.12 0.63 17.95
CA THR A 117 2.16 0.23 16.55
C THR A 117 1.98 -1.29 16.42
N TYR A 118 2.65 -1.92 15.49
CA TYR A 118 2.66 -3.35 15.29
C TYR A 118 4.04 -3.96 15.56
N ARG A 119 4.10 -5.07 16.29
CA ARG A 119 5.25 -5.99 16.18
C ARG A 119 5.19 -6.69 14.83
N TYR A 120 6.33 -6.99 14.23
CA TYR A 120 6.36 -7.62 12.92
C TYR A 120 6.00 -9.10 12.95
N TYR A 121 6.38 -9.81 14.03
CA TYR A 121 6.03 -11.18 14.35
C TYR A 121 5.97 -11.39 15.86
N ASP A 122 5.47 -12.54 16.32
CA ASP A 122 5.42 -12.83 17.75
C ASP A 122 6.82 -12.95 18.36
N GLY A 123 7.08 -12.17 19.43
CA GLY A 123 8.40 -12.03 20.06
C GLY A 123 9.30 -10.95 19.42
N ASN A 124 8.87 -10.27 18.36
CA ASN A 124 9.61 -9.13 17.82
C ASN A 124 9.48 -7.89 18.74
N THR A 125 10.61 -7.34 19.16
CA THR A 125 10.69 -6.19 20.10
C THR A 125 11.34 -4.95 19.48
N VAL A 126 11.72 -5.01 18.20
CA VAL A 126 12.45 -3.96 17.50
C VAL A 126 11.59 -3.42 16.35
N LEU A 127 11.57 -2.11 16.17
CA LEU A 127 10.85 -1.48 15.08
C LEU A 127 11.40 -1.94 13.72
N ARG A 128 10.49 -2.30 12.84
CA ARG A 128 10.75 -2.69 11.45
C ARG A 128 10.05 -1.72 10.51
N SER A 129 10.70 -1.34 9.41
CA SER A 129 10.05 -0.47 8.41
C SER A 129 8.79 -1.07 7.81
N TRP A 130 8.67 -2.40 7.77
CA TRP A 130 7.51 -3.12 7.25
C TRP A 130 6.21 -2.98 8.09
N ILE A 131 6.23 -2.30 9.22
CA ILE A 131 5.01 -1.87 9.92
C ILE A 131 4.15 -0.92 9.07
N CYS A 132 4.69 -0.38 7.98
CA CYS A 132 3.95 0.44 7.01
C CYS A 132 2.92 -0.35 6.18
N ILE A 133 3.06 -1.67 6.05
CA ILE A 133 2.22 -2.48 5.17
C ILE A 133 0.74 -2.45 5.54
N PRO A 134 0.32 -2.58 6.81
CA PRO A 134 -1.08 -2.41 7.19
C PRO A 134 -1.69 -1.11 6.65
N LEU A 135 -1.00 0.02 6.79
CA LEU A 135 -1.49 1.31 6.32
C LEU A 135 -1.75 1.30 4.81
N THR A 136 -0.87 0.68 4.02
CA THR A 136 -1.06 0.59 2.57
C THR A 136 -2.17 -0.35 2.15
N MET A 137 -2.54 -1.28 3.03
CA MET A 137 -3.63 -2.25 2.81
C MET A 137 -4.98 -1.77 3.36
N GLY A 138 -5.02 -0.60 4.01
CA GLY A 138 -6.25 -0.02 4.54
C GLY A 138 -6.58 -0.49 5.96
N ILE A 139 -5.59 -0.86 6.75
CA ILE A 139 -5.70 -1.24 8.16
C ILE A 139 -5.13 -0.10 8.99
N TYR A 140 -5.99 0.64 9.72
CA TYR A 140 -5.65 1.92 10.32
C TYR A 140 -5.75 1.97 11.85
N GLU A 141 -6.03 0.85 12.54
CA GLU A 141 -6.18 0.81 14.01
C GLU A 141 -4.98 1.41 14.74
N GLN A 142 -3.77 1.10 14.30
CA GLN A 142 -2.53 1.61 14.88
C GLN A 142 -1.88 2.72 14.02
N ALA A 143 -2.69 3.43 13.19
CA ALA A 143 -2.15 4.36 12.20
C ALA A 143 -1.30 5.48 12.82
N LYS A 144 -1.78 6.10 13.91
CA LYS A 144 -1.08 7.21 14.56
C LYS A 144 0.31 6.80 15.03
N GLY A 145 0.41 5.79 15.88
CA GLY A 145 1.70 5.35 16.41
C GLY A 145 2.59 4.73 15.35
N THR A 146 2.02 4.11 14.31
CA THR A 146 2.79 3.59 13.18
C THR A 146 3.41 4.73 12.35
N VAL A 147 2.68 5.81 12.07
CA VAL A 147 3.23 7.00 11.38
C VAL A 147 4.31 7.66 12.24
N GLU A 148 4.05 7.83 13.54
CA GLU A 148 5.03 8.38 14.48
C GLU A 148 6.32 7.54 14.51
N ALA A 149 6.21 6.22 14.53
CA ALA A 149 7.37 5.31 14.51
C ALA A 149 8.15 5.37 13.19
N LEU A 150 7.45 5.37 12.04
CA LEU A 150 8.08 5.39 10.72
C LEU A 150 8.89 6.66 10.47
N PHE A 151 8.40 7.82 10.91
CA PHE A 151 9.07 9.10 10.71
C PHE A 151 9.86 9.58 11.95
N SER A 152 10.13 8.68 12.91
CA SER A 152 10.98 8.95 14.07
C SER A 152 12.46 8.79 13.74
N ASP A 153 13.32 9.27 14.65
CA ASP A 153 14.77 9.09 14.64
C ASP A 153 15.24 7.63 14.80
N LYS A 154 14.32 6.71 15.11
CA LYS A 154 14.62 5.27 15.16
C LYS A 154 14.59 4.59 13.80
N LEU A 155 13.76 5.06 12.89
CA LEU A 155 13.60 4.47 11.56
C LEU A 155 13.96 5.43 10.44
N TRP A 156 13.60 6.71 10.55
CA TRP A 156 13.89 7.69 9.50
C TRP A 156 15.28 8.30 9.68
N MET A 157 16.08 8.22 8.65
CA MET A 157 17.40 8.82 8.57
C MET A 157 17.56 9.64 7.27
N GLU A 158 18.75 10.14 7.03
CA GLU A 158 19.06 11.03 5.90
C GLU A 158 18.56 10.50 4.53
N ASN A 159 18.68 9.20 4.31
CA ASN A 159 18.39 8.57 3.01
C ASN A 159 17.05 7.80 2.95
N GLY A 160 16.16 7.98 3.92
CA GLY A 160 14.89 7.29 3.99
C GLY A 160 14.76 6.36 5.20
N LEU A 161 13.94 5.32 5.08
CA LEU A 161 13.73 4.37 6.17
C LEU A 161 14.83 3.31 6.24
N LEU A 162 15.34 3.11 7.45
CA LEU A 162 16.11 1.93 7.79
C LEU A 162 15.23 0.68 7.69
N THR A 163 15.82 -0.45 7.34
CA THR A 163 15.12 -1.75 7.35
C THR A 163 14.60 -2.09 8.74
N GLN A 164 15.36 -1.74 9.77
CA GLN A 164 15.08 -2.00 11.18
C GLN A 164 15.79 -0.96 12.06
N SER A 165 15.20 -0.62 13.19
CA SER A 165 15.85 0.22 14.21
C SER A 165 17.23 -0.36 14.61
N GLY A 166 18.23 0.52 14.72
CA GLY A 166 19.59 0.14 15.06
C GLY A 166 20.41 -0.48 13.92
N THR A 167 19.91 -0.54 12.70
CA THR A 167 20.66 -0.91 11.48
C THR A 167 21.20 0.33 10.76
N SER A 168 22.01 0.11 9.72
CA SER A 168 22.52 1.18 8.85
C SER A 168 22.07 1.05 7.39
N THR A 169 21.23 0.05 7.10
CA THR A 169 20.76 -0.22 5.74
C THR A 169 19.41 0.47 5.51
N TYR A 170 19.37 1.37 4.56
CA TYR A 170 18.13 1.96 4.03
C TYR A 170 17.48 1.02 3.03
N TRP A 171 16.17 1.05 2.97
CA TRP A 171 15.42 0.23 2.04
C TRP A 171 14.36 1.05 1.31
N ASP A 172 14.61 1.35 0.06
CA ASP A 172 13.72 2.21 -0.74
C ASP A 172 12.33 1.61 -0.88
N ARG A 173 12.23 0.28 -1.02
CA ARG A 173 10.92 -0.38 -1.10
C ARG A 173 10.04 -0.07 0.11
N SER A 174 10.56 -0.23 1.33
CA SER A 174 9.78 0.07 2.53
C SER A 174 9.50 1.56 2.69
N THR A 175 10.44 2.42 2.31
CA THR A 175 10.26 3.88 2.30
C THR A 175 9.10 4.29 1.39
N LEU A 176 9.02 3.73 0.19
CA LEU A 176 7.96 4.02 -0.78
C LEU A 176 6.59 3.47 -0.33
N TYR A 177 6.57 2.29 0.30
CA TYR A 177 5.36 1.77 0.94
C TYR A 177 4.91 2.63 2.12
N ALA A 178 5.85 3.13 2.93
CA ALA A 178 5.53 3.99 4.06
C ALA A 178 4.88 5.31 3.62
N PHE A 179 5.40 5.97 2.59
CA PHE A 179 4.76 7.16 2.02
C PHE A 179 3.34 6.88 1.54
N ARG A 180 3.17 5.79 0.78
CA ARG A 180 1.84 5.41 0.31
C ARG A 180 0.89 5.14 1.47
N GLY A 181 1.35 4.43 2.50
CA GLY A 181 0.58 4.14 3.70
C GLY A 181 0.23 5.39 4.50
N ALA A 182 1.18 6.31 4.68
CA ALA A 182 0.96 7.56 5.40
C ALA A 182 -0.09 8.44 4.71
N TYR A 183 -0.03 8.59 3.39
CA TYR A 183 -1.11 9.26 2.64
C TYR A 183 -2.45 8.52 2.82
N SER A 184 -2.46 7.20 2.69
CA SER A 184 -3.69 6.40 2.76
C SER A 184 -4.42 6.52 4.10
N CYS A 185 -3.70 6.72 5.21
CA CYS A 185 -4.28 6.93 6.52
C CYS A 185 -4.52 8.41 6.89
N GLY A 186 -4.30 9.34 5.95
CA GLY A 186 -4.55 10.77 6.13
C GLY A 186 -3.40 11.59 6.71
N ALA A 187 -2.22 11.02 6.92
CA ALA A 187 -1.02 11.72 7.41
C ALA A 187 -0.30 12.48 6.28
N ARG A 188 -1.07 13.24 5.49
CA ARG A 188 -0.66 13.85 4.23
C ARG A 188 0.50 14.84 4.35
N ASP A 189 0.48 15.69 5.39
CA ASP A 189 1.44 16.80 5.48
C ASP A 189 2.82 16.28 5.88
N ILE A 190 2.90 15.36 6.85
CA ILE A 190 4.15 14.68 7.20
C ILE A 190 4.65 13.82 6.03
N ALA A 191 3.77 13.09 5.35
CA ALA A 191 4.15 12.30 4.18
C ALA A 191 4.74 13.17 3.07
N THR A 192 4.15 14.35 2.82
CA THR A 192 4.63 15.29 1.80
C THR A 192 5.98 15.89 2.16
N GLU A 193 6.15 16.32 3.41
CA GLU A 193 7.43 16.86 3.89
C GLU A 193 8.59 15.87 3.69
N TYR A 194 8.38 14.63 4.12
CA TYR A 194 9.41 13.61 4.02
C TYR A 194 9.61 13.08 2.59
N LEU A 195 8.53 13.03 1.78
CA LEU A 195 8.64 12.68 0.36
C LEU A 195 9.43 13.72 -0.43
N ASP A 196 9.27 15.01 -0.11
CA ASP A 196 10.05 16.08 -0.74
C ASP A 196 11.54 15.93 -0.42
N LYS A 197 11.89 15.76 0.85
CA LYS A 197 13.27 15.49 1.29
C LYS A 197 13.87 14.25 0.61
N TYR A 198 13.13 13.14 0.60
CA TYR A 198 13.57 11.90 -0.05
C TYR A 198 13.78 12.09 -1.56
N SER A 199 12.84 12.76 -2.24
CA SER A 199 12.93 13.00 -3.68
C SER A 199 14.12 13.87 -4.04
N ALA A 200 14.37 14.93 -3.28
CA ALA A 200 15.49 15.84 -3.50
C ALA A 200 16.85 15.13 -3.36
N THR A 201 17.00 14.27 -2.36
CA THR A 201 18.27 13.57 -2.07
C THR A 201 18.46 12.31 -2.91
N ARG A 202 17.40 11.50 -3.05
CA ARG A 202 17.53 10.14 -3.58
C ARG A 202 17.16 10.00 -5.05
N LEU A 203 16.36 10.92 -5.60
CA LEU A 203 15.91 10.85 -6.99
C LEU A 203 16.49 11.97 -7.86
N LEU A 204 16.83 13.12 -7.28
CA LEU A 204 17.39 14.26 -8.00
C LEU A 204 18.89 14.45 -7.74
N GLY A 205 19.50 13.65 -6.87
CA GLY A 205 20.93 13.61 -6.58
C GLY A 205 21.72 12.69 -7.51
N ASP A 206 22.80 12.09 -6.98
CA ASP A 206 23.70 11.22 -7.74
C ASP A 206 23.06 9.93 -8.25
N HIS A 207 21.89 9.58 -7.74
CA HIS A 207 21.10 8.40 -8.13
C HIS A 207 20.10 8.63 -9.23
N VAL A 208 20.10 9.82 -9.82
CA VAL A 208 19.09 10.17 -10.82
C VAL A 208 19.03 9.14 -11.94
N PRO A 209 17.84 8.80 -12.38
CA PRO A 209 16.51 9.22 -11.91
C PRO A 209 15.77 8.12 -11.14
N TYR A 210 16.43 7.25 -10.43
CA TYR A 210 15.84 5.97 -9.99
C TYR A 210 15.93 5.75 -8.48
N ALA A 211 14.86 5.20 -7.89
CA ALA A 211 14.93 4.50 -6.61
C ALA A 211 15.72 3.20 -6.76
N VAL A 212 16.51 2.84 -5.75
CA VAL A 212 17.29 1.59 -5.70
C VAL A 212 16.69 0.65 -4.65
N GLU A 213 17.06 -0.63 -4.67
CA GLU A 213 16.51 -1.59 -3.73
C GLU A 213 16.91 -1.28 -2.28
N ALA A 214 18.20 -1.09 -2.04
CA ALA A 214 18.77 -0.80 -0.72
C ALA A 214 19.97 0.12 -0.81
N TRP A 215 20.30 0.79 0.30
CA TRP A 215 21.40 1.73 0.41
C TRP A 215 22.05 1.63 1.80
N PRO A 216 23.37 1.63 1.99
CA PRO A 216 24.40 1.48 0.94
C PRO A 216 24.73 0.01 0.70
N GLU A 217 24.05 -0.66 -0.19
CA GLU A 217 24.47 -1.99 -0.65
C GLU A 217 25.35 -1.84 -1.89
N GLY A 218 26.51 -2.53 -1.90
CA GLY A 218 27.66 -2.29 -2.77
C GLY A 218 27.43 -2.29 -4.29
N ASN A 219 26.31 -2.78 -4.79
CA ASN A 219 25.87 -2.58 -6.16
C ASN A 219 24.44 -2.03 -6.13
N GLN A 220 24.33 -0.72 -6.25
CA GLN A 220 23.05 -0.05 -6.34
C GLN A 220 22.33 -0.48 -7.61
N ARG A 221 21.43 -1.43 -7.44
CA ARG A 221 20.62 -1.91 -8.56
C ARG A 221 19.40 -1.03 -8.70
N HIS A 222 19.26 -0.48 -9.89
CA HIS A 222 17.99 0.08 -10.31
C HIS A 222 17.01 -1.05 -10.56
N LEU A 223 15.93 -1.10 -9.80
CA LEU A 223 14.82 -2.01 -10.02
C LEU A 223 13.60 -1.23 -10.50
N SER A 224 13.02 -1.66 -11.61
CA SER A 224 11.78 -1.07 -12.16
C SER A 224 10.63 -1.13 -11.17
N THR A 225 10.65 -2.10 -10.26
CA THR A 225 9.63 -2.27 -9.22
C THR A 225 9.61 -1.08 -8.26
N GLU A 226 10.75 -0.61 -7.79
CA GLU A 226 10.83 0.54 -6.88
C GLU A 226 10.41 1.83 -7.58
N SER A 227 10.78 2.02 -8.83
CA SER A 227 10.32 3.15 -9.64
C SER A 227 8.80 3.13 -9.81
N ALA A 228 8.20 1.95 -10.02
CA ALA A 228 6.76 1.80 -10.09
C ALA A 228 6.07 2.07 -8.74
N LEU A 229 6.70 1.70 -7.61
CA LEU A 229 6.19 2.04 -6.28
C LEU A 229 6.16 3.55 -6.04
N TYR A 230 7.14 4.30 -6.53
CA TYR A 230 7.13 5.76 -6.47
C TYR A 230 5.91 6.33 -7.22
N CYS A 231 5.61 5.84 -8.42
CA CYS A 231 4.39 6.23 -9.14
C CYS A 231 3.12 5.90 -8.36
N ARG A 232 3.10 4.79 -7.62
CA ARG A 232 1.96 4.40 -6.78
C ARG A 232 1.79 5.30 -5.54
N ILE A 233 2.83 5.95 -5.04
CA ILE A 233 2.67 6.99 -4.00
C ILE A 233 1.77 8.10 -4.55
N MET A 234 1.99 8.53 -5.79
CA MET A 234 1.17 9.58 -6.41
C MET A 234 -0.26 9.09 -6.66
N THR A 235 -0.45 7.96 -7.32
CA THR A 235 -1.79 7.49 -7.72
C THR A 235 -2.61 6.96 -6.56
N GLU A 236 -2.06 6.06 -5.75
CA GLU A 236 -2.79 5.38 -4.68
C GLU A 236 -2.67 6.10 -3.32
N GLY A 237 -1.58 6.82 -3.07
CA GLY A 237 -1.38 7.63 -1.87
C GLY A 237 -1.99 9.01 -2.02
N LEU A 238 -1.29 9.91 -2.71
CA LEU A 238 -1.65 11.33 -2.83
C LEU A 238 -3.03 11.56 -3.46
N PHE A 239 -3.33 10.90 -4.60
CA PHE A 239 -4.65 10.95 -5.23
C PHE A 239 -5.66 9.98 -4.59
N GLY A 240 -5.21 9.02 -3.80
CA GLY A 240 -6.06 8.07 -3.10
C GLY A 240 -6.94 7.21 -4.01
N ILE A 241 -6.46 6.85 -5.20
CA ILE A 241 -7.20 6.05 -6.18
C ILE A 241 -7.20 4.59 -5.74
N ARG A 242 -8.38 4.02 -5.51
CA ARG A 242 -8.57 2.60 -5.20
C ARG A 242 -9.53 1.95 -6.18
N PRO A 243 -9.10 0.93 -6.93
CA PRO A 243 -9.97 0.15 -7.81
C PRO A 243 -11.07 -0.58 -7.04
N ILE A 244 -12.31 -0.52 -7.52
CA ILE A 244 -13.47 -1.22 -6.95
C ILE A 244 -14.29 -2.01 -7.99
N ALA A 245 -14.01 -1.79 -9.28
CA ALA A 245 -14.54 -2.55 -10.40
C ALA A 245 -13.59 -2.42 -11.60
N LEU A 246 -13.90 -3.08 -12.72
CA LEU A 246 -13.10 -2.98 -13.94
C LEU A 246 -13.19 -1.59 -14.61
N ASP A 247 -14.23 -0.85 -14.30
CA ASP A 247 -14.56 0.46 -14.88
C ASP A 247 -14.82 1.54 -13.82
N ALA A 248 -14.51 1.25 -12.53
CA ALA A 248 -14.78 2.16 -11.44
C ALA A 248 -13.68 2.13 -10.35
N PHE A 249 -13.49 3.28 -9.74
CA PHE A 249 -12.61 3.48 -8.59
C PHE A 249 -13.25 4.45 -7.59
N VAL A 250 -12.78 4.41 -6.36
CA VAL A 250 -13.01 5.45 -5.35
C VAL A 250 -11.76 6.31 -5.23
N MET A 251 -11.93 7.56 -4.80
CA MET A 251 -10.84 8.49 -4.53
C MET A 251 -10.95 9.06 -3.11
N THR A 252 -9.79 9.20 -2.46
CA THR A 252 -9.65 9.92 -1.20
C THR A 252 -8.43 10.84 -1.31
N PRO A 253 -8.56 11.99 -2.01
CA PRO A 253 -7.42 12.85 -2.30
C PRO A 253 -6.79 13.40 -1.02
N GLN A 254 -5.48 13.37 -0.96
CA GLN A 254 -4.65 13.83 0.15
C GLN A 254 -3.90 15.10 -0.24
N LEU A 255 -4.63 16.13 -0.73
CA LEU A 255 -4.02 17.41 -1.12
C LEU A 255 -3.37 18.08 0.09
N PRO A 256 -2.03 18.26 0.13
CA PRO A 256 -1.34 18.90 1.24
C PRO A 256 -1.89 20.30 1.54
N GLU A 257 -1.79 20.74 2.78
CA GLU A 257 -2.34 22.07 3.16
C GLU A 257 -1.66 23.22 2.42
N SER A 258 -0.37 23.07 2.11
CA SER A 258 0.39 24.04 1.36
C SER A 258 0.08 24.11 -0.14
N TRP A 259 -0.71 23.16 -0.68
CA TRP A 259 -1.04 23.09 -2.09
C TRP A 259 -2.47 23.54 -2.37
N ASN A 260 -2.65 24.36 -3.41
CA ASN A 260 -3.97 24.78 -3.86
C ASN A 260 -4.59 23.80 -4.88
N MET A 261 -3.75 23.04 -5.59
CA MET A 261 -4.19 22.08 -6.59
C MET A 261 -3.15 20.99 -6.86
N MET A 262 -3.62 19.86 -7.36
CA MET A 262 -2.80 18.81 -7.95
C MET A 262 -3.52 18.21 -9.16
N SER A 263 -2.79 17.67 -10.12
CA SER A 263 -3.41 17.02 -11.29
C SER A 263 -2.59 15.83 -11.80
N LEU A 264 -3.30 14.81 -12.27
CA LEU A 264 -2.76 13.73 -13.09
C LEU A 264 -3.33 13.84 -14.50
N LYS A 265 -2.49 13.70 -15.50
CA LYS A 265 -2.87 13.77 -16.91
C LYS A 265 -2.66 12.41 -17.57
N ARG A 266 -3.60 12.05 -18.46
CA ARG A 266 -3.53 10.85 -19.28
C ARG A 266 -3.36 9.58 -18.44
N VAL A 267 -4.13 9.46 -17.37
CA VAL A 267 -4.19 8.22 -16.56
C VAL A 267 -4.78 7.11 -17.41
N CYS A 268 -4.00 6.07 -17.70
CA CYS A 268 -4.43 4.89 -18.46
C CYS A 268 -4.81 3.79 -17.47
N ALA A 269 -6.09 3.68 -17.14
CA ALA A 269 -6.61 2.68 -16.22
C ALA A 269 -8.11 2.47 -16.44
N PHE A 270 -8.67 1.41 -15.89
CA PHE A 270 -10.12 1.12 -15.94
C PHE A 270 -10.68 1.09 -17.37
N GLY A 271 -9.87 0.57 -18.31
CA GLY A 271 -10.22 0.51 -19.72
C GLY A 271 -10.39 1.88 -20.39
N SER A 272 -9.78 2.93 -19.84
CA SER A 272 -9.98 4.32 -20.27
C SER A 272 -8.72 5.17 -20.13
N ILE A 273 -8.73 6.33 -20.78
CA ILE A 273 -7.74 7.39 -20.56
C ILE A 273 -8.48 8.61 -20.03
N PHE A 274 -8.02 9.18 -18.93
CA PHE A 274 -8.68 10.31 -18.29
C PHE A 274 -7.68 11.21 -17.56
N ASP A 275 -8.09 12.44 -17.31
CA ASP A 275 -7.37 13.40 -16.47
C ASP A 275 -8.10 13.56 -15.15
N ILE A 276 -7.34 13.79 -14.06
CA ILE A 276 -7.86 14.13 -12.75
C ILE A 276 -7.26 15.47 -12.33
N GLU A 277 -8.10 16.33 -11.80
CA GLU A 277 -7.67 17.59 -11.16
C GLU A 277 -8.36 17.69 -9.79
N VAL A 278 -7.58 17.97 -8.76
CA VAL A 278 -8.08 18.24 -7.39
C VAL A 278 -7.72 19.67 -7.05
N LYS A 279 -8.71 20.46 -6.59
CA LYS A 279 -8.55 21.86 -6.18
C LYS A 279 -9.12 22.10 -4.80
N ARG A 280 -8.49 23.01 -4.08
CA ARG A 280 -8.97 23.58 -2.84
C ARG A 280 -9.63 24.93 -3.13
N ASP A 281 -10.84 25.12 -2.65
CA ASP A 281 -11.52 26.42 -2.76
C ASP A 281 -11.17 27.34 -1.59
N LYS A 282 -11.78 28.54 -1.59
CA LYS A 282 -11.56 29.56 -0.57
C LYS A 282 -12.09 29.13 0.84
N ASP A 283 -13.04 28.21 0.87
CA ASP A 283 -13.62 27.66 2.08
C ASP A 283 -12.90 26.38 2.56
N ASN A 284 -11.73 26.11 2.00
CA ASN A 284 -10.89 24.93 2.29
C ASN A 284 -11.51 23.57 1.88
N LYS A 285 -12.55 23.59 1.05
CA LYS A 285 -13.20 22.37 0.53
C LYS A 285 -12.47 21.88 -0.73
N LEU A 286 -12.41 20.56 -0.87
CA LEU A 286 -11.83 19.95 -2.06
C LEU A 286 -12.90 19.70 -3.12
N SER A 287 -12.54 19.96 -4.37
CA SER A 287 -13.30 19.57 -5.54
C SER A 287 -12.44 18.68 -6.44
N VAL A 288 -13.05 17.63 -7.00
CA VAL A 288 -12.38 16.71 -7.93
C VAL A 288 -13.04 16.81 -9.29
N LEU A 289 -12.25 17.11 -10.32
CA LEU A 289 -12.69 17.14 -11.69
C LEU A 289 -12.05 16.00 -12.46
N ILE A 290 -12.87 15.11 -13.04
CA ILE A 290 -12.43 14.03 -13.91
C ILE A 290 -12.86 14.35 -15.34
N LYS A 291 -11.92 14.34 -16.28
CA LYS A 291 -12.13 14.57 -17.71
C LYS A 291 -11.84 13.29 -18.48
N LYS A 292 -12.86 12.72 -19.08
CA LYS A 292 -12.78 11.53 -19.94
C LYS A 292 -13.51 11.81 -21.25
N ASP A 293 -12.88 11.59 -22.42
CA ASP A 293 -13.50 11.66 -23.74
C ASP A 293 -14.43 12.87 -23.93
N HIS A 294 -13.96 14.08 -23.56
CA HIS A 294 -14.71 15.34 -23.56
C HIS A 294 -15.90 15.41 -22.58
N LYS A 295 -16.13 14.38 -21.76
CA LYS A 295 -17.10 14.43 -20.66
C LYS A 295 -16.43 14.89 -19.37
N LEU A 296 -17.13 15.74 -18.63
CA LEU A 296 -16.70 16.28 -17.35
C LEU A 296 -17.56 15.68 -16.24
N SER A 297 -16.91 15.22 -15.19
CA SER A 297 -17.56 14.88 -13.93
C SER A 297 -16.92 15.69 -12.80
N LEU A 298 -17.71 16.49 -12.11
CA LEU A 298 -17.26 17.28 -10.95
C LEU A 298 -17.87 16.70 -9.68
N ILE A 299 -17.05 16.43 -8.70
CA ILE A 299 -17.45 15.92 -7.38
C ILE A 299 -16.89 16.86 -6.33
N HIS A 300 -17.71 17.30 -5.38
CA HIS A 300 -17.27 18.02 -4.18
C HIS A 300 -17.11 17.01 -3.04
N ILE A 301 -15.98 17.08 -2.34
CA ILE A 301 -15.61 16.19 -1.23
C ILE A 301 -15.41 17.04 0.04
#